data_314e3a607453f5b49179d8a8d63ff02c
#
_entry.id   314e3a607453f5b49179d8a8d63ff02c
#
_cell.length_a   1.000
_cell.length_b   1.000
_cell.length_c   1.000
_cell.angle_alpha   90.00
_cell.angle_beta   90.00
_cell.angle_gamma   90.00
#
_symmetry.space_group_name_H-M   'P 1'
#
loop_
_entity.id
_entity.type
_entity.pdbx_description
1 polymer ?
#
loop_
_entity_poly.entity_id
_entity_poly.type
_entity_poly.pdbx_seq_one_letter_code
_entity_poly.pdbx_strand_id
1 'polypeptide(L)'
;MKRIASAIQGMVTFFLLIFLAQECMAGVVIEQVVKDMEGRPSTVFLYFSENQFRTDHPEGGLTTIMDFKSDRMVMIDHRSKNYAETKFSVWEKEVAKQLKRELPGIQAKKRKITVGKTGETATINGFRTEKIQILADGELIEENWVTRDVDMKEIGKVMEKIAQGFSGEFRSETNEGREIYEKLKPYGFPILIKDYASTYGLKPIEVLEVKKIEKKELKDEVFFPPSGYAKIITESPKR
;
A
#
# COMPACT_ATOMS: atom_id res chain seq x y z
N MET A 1 39.47 44.61 13.25
CA MET A 1 39.03 43.97 12.01
C MET A 1 39.12 42.45 12.02
N LYS A 2 40.16 41.77 12.55
CA LYS A 2 40.28 40.28 12.55
C LYS A 2 39.18 39.56 13.35
N ARG A 3 38.62 40.14 14.44
CA ARG A 3 37.56 39.52 15.27
C ARG A 3 36.16 39.48 14.60
N ILE A 4 35.87 40.44 13.75
CA ILE A 4 34.58 40.53 13.05
C ILE A 4 34.54 39.48 11.92
N ALA A 5 35.67 39.31 11.20
CA ALA A 5 35.78 38.30 10.13
C ALA A 5 35.60 36.83 10.65
N SER A 6 36.12 36.56 11.85
CA SER A 6 35.96 35.21 12.48
C SER A 6 34.51 34.92 12.91
N ALA A 7 33.77 35.95 13.36
CA ALA A 7 32.36 35.77 13.76
C ALA A 7 31.45 35.52 12.54
N ILE A 8 31.70 36.21 11.43
CA ILE A 8 30.94 36.04 10.17
C ILE A 8 31.23 34.66 9.57
N GLN A 9 32.47 34.18 9.60
CA GLN A 9 32.85 32.87 9.11
C GLN A 9 32.23 31.73 9.92
N GLY A 10 32.15 31.86 11.26
CA GLY A 10 31.45 30.91 12.14
C GLY A 10 29.93 30.86 11.89
N MET A 11 29.31 32.02 11.62
CA MET A 11 27.88 32.08 11.36
C MET A 11 27.50 31.51 9.99
N VAL A 12 28.33 31.72 8.95
CA VAL A 12 28.13 31.14 7.63
C VAL A 12 28.28 29.60 7.66
N THR A 13 29.27 29.10 8.42
CA THR A 13 29.49 27.65 8.56
C THR A 13 28.34 26.99 9.34
N PHE A 14 27.79 27.68 10.36
CA PHE A 14 26.64 27.18 11.11
C PHE A 14 25.35 27.18 10.28
N PHE A 15 25.14 28.18 9.42
CA PHE A 15 24.01 28.20 8.47
C PHE A 15 24.15 27.14 7.39
N LEU A 16 25.36 26.84 6.90
CA LEU A 16 25.57 25.79 5.89
C LEU A 16 25.32 24.37 6.45
N LEU A 17 25.54 24.14 7.74
CA LEU A 17 25.27 22.85 8.40
C LEU A 17 23.78 22.60 8.66
N ILE A 18 22.96 23.66 8.75
CA ILE A 18 21.50 23.52 8.91
C ILE A 18 20.82 23.11 7.59
N PHE A 19 21.41 23.42 6.44
CA PHE A 19 20.83 23.11 5.12
C PHE A 19 21.04 21.65 4.65
N LEU A 20 21.79 20.83 5.39
CA LEU A 20 22.11 19.45 5.02
C LEU A 20 21.38 18.37 5.83
N ALA A 21 20.51 18.75 6.76
CA ALA A 21 19.61 17.80 7.38
C ALA A 21 18.42 17.55 6.46
N GLN A 22 18.64 16.86 5.34
CA GLN A 22 17.55 16.17 4.67
C GLN A 22 17.03 15.15 5.66
N GLU A 23 15.79 15.33 6.12
CA GLU A 23 15.12 14.35 6.97
C GLU A 23 14.98 13.05 6.18
N CYS A 24 15.92 12.12 6.40
CA CYS A 24 15.79 10.76 5.91
C CYS A 24 14.87 10.01 6.86
N MET A 25 13.71 9.61 6.37
CA MET A 25 12.78 8.81 7.17
C MET A 25 13.12 7.32 7.02
N ALA A 26 13.18 6.63 8.14
CA ALA A 26 13.24 5.17 8.12
C ALA A 26 11.98 4.64 7.43
N GLY A 27 12.17 3.78 6.44
CA GLY A 27 11.07 3.21 5.68
C GLY A 27 11.33 1.76 5.29
N VAL A 28 10.32 1.17 4.67
CA VAL A 28 10.38 -0.18 4.12
C VAL A 28 9.99 -0.13 2.65
N VAL A 29 10.79 -0.79 1.80
CA VAL A 29 10.47 -1.00 0.39
C VAL A 29 10.20 -2.48 0.16
N ILE A 30 9.09 -2.78 -0.47
CA ILE A 30 8.69 -4.14 -0.85
C ILE A 30 8.60 -4.21 -2.36
N GLU A 31 9.30 -5.17 -2.93
CA GLU A 31 9.13 -5.58 -4.32
C GLU A 31 8.24 -6.82 -4.36
N GLN A 32 7.18 -6.77 -5.13
CA GLN A 32 6.26 -7.88 -5.31
C GLN A 32 5.89 -8.07 -6.78
N VAL A 33 5.54 -9.29 -7.13
CA VAL A 33 4.98 -9.65 -8.43
C VAL A 33 3.53 -10.05 -8.23
N VAL A 34 2.64 -9.41 -8.98
CA VAL A 34 1.23 -9.74 -9.04
C VAL A 34 0.96 -10.42 -10.37
N LYS A 35 0.29 -11.57 -10.35
CA LYS A 35 -0.15 -12.28 -11.56
C LYS A 35 -1.66 -12.22 -11.62
N ASP A 36 -2.16 -11.76 -12.78
CA ASP A 36 -3.59 -11.73 -13.06
C ASP A 36 -4.17 -13.14 -13.37
N MET A 37 -5.47 -13.20 -13.69
CA MET A 37 -6.17 -14.45 -14.03
C MET A 37 -5.57 -15.19 -15.23
N GLU A 38 -4.95 -14.48 -16.16
CA GLU A 38 -4.25 -15.04 -17.31
C GLU A 38 -2.82 -15.45 -16.98
N GLY A 39 -2.37 -15.21 -15.74
CA GLY A 39 -1.02 -15.50 -15.26
C GLY A 39 0.04 -14.50 -15.73
N ARG A 40 -0.36 -13.33 -16.25
CA ARG A 40 0.57 -12.28 -16.69
C ARG A 40 1.14 -11.58 -15.48
N PRO A 41 2.47 -11.57 -15.34
CA PRO A 41 3.10 -10.91 -14.21
C PRO A 41 3.15 -9.39 -14.40
N SER A 42 3.00 -8.65 -13.33
CA SER A 42 3.36 -7.25 -13.21
C SER A 42 4.14 -7.01 -11.93
N THR A 43 5.15 -6.16 -12.00
CA THR A 43 5.95 -5.80 -10.82
C THR A 43 5.30 -4.61 -10.12
N VAL A 44 5.24 -4.67 -8.79
CA VAL A 44 4.73 -3.59 -7.96
C VAL A 44 5.74 -3.29 -6.87
N PHE A 45 6.09 -2.02 -6.71
CA PHE A 45 6.91 -1.57 -5.58
C PHE A 45 6.03 -0.84 -4.58
N LEU A 46 6.16 -1.22 -3.31
CA LEU A 46 5.48 -0.58 -2.19
C LEU A 46 6.51 0.10 -1.31
N TYR A 47 6.25 1.35 -0.96
CA TYR A 47 7.09 2.15 -0.07
C TYR A 47 6.27 2.54 1.15
N PHE A 48 6.77 2.21 2.31
CA PHE A 48 6.14 2.49 3.60
C PHE A 48 7.03 3.44 4.40
N SER A 49 6.45 4.50 4.88
CA SER A 49 7.02 5.40 5.88
C SER A 49 5.98 5.62 6.97
N GLU A 50 6.30 6.35 8.03
CA GLU A 50 5.46 6.46 9.23
C GLU A 50 3.98 6.81 8.96
N ASN A 51 3.73 7.74 8.03
CA ASN A 51 2.39 8.21 7.67
C ASN A 51 2.13 8.21 6.17
N GLN A 52 3.07 7.69 5.38
CA GLN A 52 3.03 7.77 3.93
C GLN A 52 3.14 6.37 3.31
N PHE A 53 2.43 6.22 2.22
CA PHE A 53 2.43 5.01 1.42
C PHE A 53 2.54 5.37 -0.06
N ARG A 54 3.36 4.65 -0.79
CA ARG A 54 3.46 4.79 -2.24
C ARG A 54 3.42 3.42 -2.89
N THR A 55 2.71 3.33 -4.00
CA THR A 55 2.75 2.18 -4.90
C THR A 55 3.23 2.61 -6.28
N ASP A 56 4.15 1.86 -6.85
CA ASP A 56 4.60 2.03 -8.23
C ASP A 56 4.22 0.80 -9.05
N HIS A 57 3.61 1.03 -10.19
CA HIS A 57 3.29 0.04 -11.22
C HIS A 57 4.05 0.38 -12.52
N PRO A 58 5.34 -0.02 -12.65
CA PRO A 58 6.19 0.39 -13.76
C PRO A 58 5.64 0.06 -15.13
N GLU A 59 5.11 -1.16 -15.31
CA GLU A 59 4.51 -1.60 -16.57
C GLU A 59 3.29 -0.77 -16.96
N GLY A 60 2.50 -0.35 -15.97
CA GLY A 60 1.37 0.56 -16.13
C GLY A 60 1.77 2.01 -16.33
N GLY A 61 2.98 2.38 -15.89
CA GLY A 61 3.43 3.77 -15.83
C GLY A 61 2.65 4.59 -14.81
N LEU A 62 2.18 3.97 -13.71
CA LEU A 62 1.33 4.59 -12.71
C LEU A 62 2.00 4.56 -11.33
N THR A 63 1.84 5.64 -10.60
CA THR A 63 2.22 5.73 -9.18
C THR A 63 1.05 6.30 -8.38
N THR A 64 0.78 5.72 -7.23
CA THR A 64 -0.14 6.30 -6.25
C THR A 64 0.61 6.61 -4.96
N ILE A 65 0.39 7.80 -4.41
CA ILE A 65 0.98 8.24 -3.14
C ILE A 65 -0.16 8.61 -2.21
N MET A 66 -0.10 8.15 -0.97
CA MET A 66 -1.02 8.50 0.11
C MET A 66 -0.24 9.08 1.28
N ASP A 67 -0.65 10.24 1.75
CA ASP A 67 -0.16 10.85 2.99
C ASP A 67 -1.33 10.97 3.95
N PHE A 68 -1.35 10.10 4.93
CA PHE A 68 -2.44 10.00 5.91
C PHE A 68 -2.42 11.12 6.95
N LYS A 69 -1.28 11.81 7.12
CA LYS A 69 -1.18 12.95 8.03
C LYS A 69 -1.84 14.19 7.46
N SER A 70 -1.68 14.40 6.16
CA SER A 70 -2.24 15.56 5.44
C SER A 70 -3.54 15.24 4.68
N ASP A 71 -4.07 14.02 4.80
CA ASP A 71 -5.25 13.55 4.03
C ASP A 71 -5.04 13.75 2.51
N ARG A 72 -3.82 13.53 2.02
CA ARG A 72 -3.45 13.77 0.62
C ARG A 72 -3.31 12.46 -0.14
N MET A 73 -3.85 12.42 -1.35
CA MET A 73 -3.64 11.36 -2.32
C MET A 73 -3.20 11.95 -3.65
N VAL A 74 -2.18 11.37 -4.24
CA VAL A 74 -1.63 11.76 -5.55
C VAL A 74 -1.63 10.56 -6.46
N MET A 75 -2.14 10.70 -7.66
CA MET A 75 -2.08 9.72 -8.73
C MET A 75 -1.24 10.29 -9.86
N ILE A 76 -0.17 9.60 -10.24
CA ILE A 76 0.80 10.04 -11.23
C ILE A 76 0.74 9.11 -12.44
N ASP A 77 0.58 9.70 -13.63
CA ASP A 77 0.77 9.02 -14.91
C ASP A 77 2.12 9.44 -15.51
N HIS A 78 3.06 8.50 -15.48
CA HIS A 78 4.41 8.73 -15.99
C HIS A 78 4.48 8.78 -17.52
N ARG A 79 3.51 8.20 -18.22
CA ARG A 79 3.46 8.20 -19.69
C ARG A 79 3.09 9.58 -20.20
N SER A 80 2.10 10.20 -19.59
CA SER A 80 1.65 11.55 -19.93
C SER A 80 2.38 12.65 -19.16
N LYS A 81 3.24 12.29 -18.19
CA LYS A 81 3.96 13.22 -17.30
C LYS A 81 3.02 14.19 -16.60
N ASN A 82 1.92 13.67 -16.08
CA ASN A 82 0.97 14.46 -15.32
C ASN A 82 0.59 13.77 -14.00
N TYR A 83 -0.05 14.51 -13.12
CA TYR A 83 -0.58 13.97 -11.88
C TYR A 83 -1.87 14.68 -11.46
N ALA A 84 -2.73 13.92 -10.78
CA ALA A 84 -3.89 14.44 -10.09
C ALA A 84 -3.65 14.38 -8.58
N GLU A 85 -4.18 15.35 -7.86
CA GLU A 85 -4.12 15.40 -6.40
C GLU A 85 -5.52 15.64 -5.83
N THR A 86 -5.86 14.85 -4.84
CA THR A 86 -7.14 14.92 -4.13
C THR A 86 -6.93 14.63 -2.65
N LYS A 87 -7.97 14.79 -1.84
CA LYS A 87 -7.98 14.27 -0.47
C LYS A 87 -8.29 12.78 -0.51
N PHE A 88 -7.57 11.99 0.29
CA PHE A 88 -7.83 10.56 0.42
C PHE A 88 -9.28 10.29 0.83
N SER A 89 -9.78 11.05 1.81
CA SER A 89 -11.17 10.98 2.28
C SER A 89 -12.23 11.33 1.23
N VAL A 90 -11.90 12.17 0.24
CA VAL A 90 -12.78 12.50 -0.89
C VAL A 90 -12.77 11.38 -1.91
N TRP A 91 -11.58 10.91 -2.28
CA TRP A 91 -11.41 9.81 -3.23
C TRP A 91 -12.13 8.55 -2.75
N GLU A 92 -11.98 8.20 -1.48
CA GLU A 92 -12.66 7.07 -0.85
C GLU A 92 -14.18 7.13 -1.05
N LYS A 93 -14.81 8.30 -0.80
CA LYS A 93 -16.24 8.48 -0.99
C LYS A 93 -16.68 8.36 -2.45
N GLU A 94 -15.90 8.89 -3.38
CA GLU A 94 -16.24 8.79 -4.80
C GLU A 94 -16.12 7.36 -5.33
N VAL A 95 -15.09 6.62 -4.93
CA VAL A 95 -14.95 5.20 -5.26
C VAL A 95 -16.13 4.40 -4.67
N ALA A 96 -16.51 4.67 -3.40
CA ALA A 96 -17.69 4.07 -2.78
C ALA A 96 -18.96 4.28 -3.60
N LYS A 97 -19.16 5.51 -4.03
CA LYS A 97 -20.33 5.90 -4.81
C LYS A 97 -20.33 5.25 -6.20
N GLN A 98 -19.16 5.14 -6.83
CA GLN A 98 -19.02 4.50 -8.13
C GLN A 98 -19.35 3.02 -8.04
N LEU A 99 -18.81 2.29 -7.08
CA LEU A 99 -19.08 0.87 -6.89
C LEU A 99 -20.57 0.60 -6.61
N LYS A 100 -21.22 1.43 -5.80
CA LYS A 100 -22.68 1.35 -5.59
C LYS A 100 -23.48 1.53 -6.89
N ARG A 101 -22.99 2.32 -7.83
CA ARG A 101 -23.64 2.52 -9.14
C ARG A 101 -23.41 1.36 -10.10
N GLU A 102 -22.17 0.83 -10.12
CA GLU A 102 -21.76 -0.23 -11.05
C GLU A 102 -22.27 -1.61 -10.63
N LEU A 103 -22.49 -1.78 -9.31
CA LEU A 103 -22.95 -3.03 -8.71
C LEU A 103 -24.28 -2.83 -7.93
N PRO A 104 -25.35 -2.36 -8.59
CA PRO A 104 -26.64 -2.15 -7.93
C PRO A 104 -27.20 -3.51 -7.48
N GLY A 105 -27.42 -3.66 -6.20
CA GLY A 105 -28.05 -4.86 -5.61
C GLY A 105 -27.09 -5.90 -5.04
N ILE A 106 -25.79 -5.71 -5.14
CA ILE A 106 -24.83 -6.45 -4.31
C ILE A 106 -24.89 -5.84 -2.90
N GLN A 107 -25.92 -6.20 -2.14
CA GLN A 107 -25.79 -6.19 -0.68
C GLN A 107 -24.89 -7.36 -0.35
N ALA A 108 -23.61 -7.07 -0.12
CA ALA A 108 -22.69 -8.11 0.32
C ALA A 108 -23.25 -8.74 1.59
N LYS A 109 -23.78 -9.94 1.44
CA LYS A 109 -24.21 -10.74 2.59
C LYS A 109 -22.96 -10.92 3.45
N LYS A 110 -23.04 -10.51 4.71
CA LYS A 110 -21.92 -10.69 5.63
C LYS A 110 -21.59 -12.18 5.72
N ARG A 111 -20.45 -12.57 5.15
CA ARG A 111 -19.95 -13.95 5.22
C ARG A 111 -19.19 -14.16 6.54
N LYS A 112 -19.23 -15.38 7.05
CA LYS A 112 -18.47 -15.76 8.23
C LYS A 112 -17.03 -16.06 7.82
N ILE A 113 -16.09 -15.20 8.17
CA ILE A 113 -14.67 -15.41 7.88
C ILE A 113 -14.03 -16.30 8.94
N THR A 114 -13.36 -17.36 8.47
CA THR A 114 -12.56 -18.26 9.30
C THR A 114 -11.13 -18.26 8.78
N VAL A 115 -10.16 -18.16 9.68
CA VAL A 115 -8.73 -18.18 9.37
C VAL A 115 -8.10 -19.32 10.15
N GLY A 116 -7.35 -20.17 9.47
CA GLY A 116 -6.77 -21.37 10.06
C GLY A 116 -5.42 -21.76 9.47
N LYS A 117 -4.58 -22.36 10.31
CA LYS A 117 -3.31 -22.98 9.91
C LYS A 117 -3.58 -24.30 9.22
N THR A 118 -2.84 -24.59 8.15
CA THR A 118 -2.85 -25.91 7.52
C THR A 118 -1.79 -26.86 8.10
N GLY A 119 -0.78 -26.31 8.76
CA GLY A 119 0.42 -27.04 9.20
C GLY A 119 1.51 -27.14 8.13
N GLU A 120 1.22 -26.70 6.91
CA GLU A 120 2.21 -26.66 5.83
C GLU A 120 3.20 -25.52 6.05
N THR A 121 4.48 -25.80 5.80
CA THR A 121 5.57 -24.81 5.87
C THR A 121 6.42 -24.86 4.61
N ALA A 122 6.99 -23.72 4.21
CA ALA A 122 7.89 -23.62 3.07
C ALA A 122 8.89 -22.47 3.27
N THR A 123 9.96 -22.48 2.48
CA THR A 123 10.83 -21.31 2.32
C THR A 123 10.51 -20.67 0.96
N ILE A 124 10.01 -19.43 0.98
CA ILE A 124 9.63 -18.67 -0.22
C ILE A 124 10.47 -17.40 -0.26
N ASN A 125 11.25 -17.21 -1.31
CA ASN A 125 12.15 -16.06 -1.50
C ASN A 125 13.04 -15.77 -0.28
N GLY A 126 13.51 -16.82 0.41
CA GLY A 126 14.35 -16.72 1.59
C GLY A 126 13.60 -16.56 2.93
N PHE A 127 12.29 -16.38 2.91
CA PHE A 127 11.46 -16.28 4.11
C PHE A 127 10.93 -17.66 4.53
N ARG A 128 11.04 -17.98 5.82
CA ARG A 128 10.37 -19.15 6.39
C ARG A 128 8.89 -18.83 6.54
N THR A 129 8.03 -19.61 5.93
CA THR A 129 6.61 -19.33 5.87
C THR A 129 5.77 -20.51 6.39
N GLU A 130 4.59 -20.18 6.91
CA GLU A 130 3.52 -21.11 7.27
C GLU A 130 2.28 -20.79 6.44
N LYS A 131 1.60 -21.82 5.95
CA LYS A 131 0.39 -21.65 5.13
C LYS A 131 -0.84 -21.44 6.01
N ILE A 132 -1.55 -20.37 5.74
CA ILE A 132 -2.81 -20.01 6.38
C ILE A 132 -3.90 -20.01 5.32
N GLN A 133 -5.02 -20.64 5.60
CA GLN A 133 -6.22 -20.60 4.75
C GLN A 133 -7.25 -19.64 5.32
N ILE A 134 -7.92 -18.92 4.43
CA ILE A 134 -9.04 -18.06 4.73
C ILE A 134 -10.27 -18.62 4.04
N LEU A 135 -11.31 -18.84 4.84
CA LEU A 135 -12.57 -19.40 4.38
C LEU A 135 -13.69 -18.37 4.65
N ALA A 136 -14.58 -18.20 3.67
CA ALA A 136 -15.81 -17.42 3.82
C ALA A 136 -17.02 -18.38 3.73
N ASP A 137 -17.84 -18.42 4.76
CA ASP A 137 -18.95 -19.40 4.90
C ASP A 137 -18.52 -20.87 4.68
N GLY A 138 -17.25 -21.19 4.96
CA GLY A 138 -16.67 -22.52 4.77
C GLY A 138 -16.03 -22.77 3.41
N GLU A 139 -16.14 -21.86 2.46
CA GLU A 139 -15.49 -21.94 1.15
C GLU A 139 -14.11 -21.26 1.19
N LEU A 140 -13.12 -21.87 0.56
CA LEU A 140 -11.76 -21.32 0.45
C LEU A 140 -11.77 -20.08 -0.44
N ILE A 141 -11.32 -18.95 0.12
CA ILE A 141 -11.20 -17.69 -0.62
C ILE A 141 -9.76 -17.23 -0.81
N GLU A 142 -8.87 -17.56 0.14
CA GLU A 142 -7.45 -17.22 0.03
C GLU A 142 -6.56 -18.29 0.66
N GLU A 143 -5.37 -18.45 0.10
CA GLU A 143 -4.23 -19.10 0.72
C GLU A 143 -3.11 -18.09 0.91
N ASN A 144 -2.66 -17.94 2.15
CA ASN A 144 -1.60 -17.00 2.52
C ASN A 144 -0.42 -17.76 3.11
N TRP A 145 0.77 -17.60 2.54
CA TRP A 145 2.02 -18.06 3.12
C TRP A 145 2.64 -16.90 3.89
N VAL A 146 2.56 -16.97 5.21
CA VAL A 146 2.93 -15.88 6.10
C VAL A 146 4.26 -16.14 6.80
N THR A 147 5.00 -15.08 7.09
CA THR A 147 6.25 -15.13 7.85
C THR A 147 6.21 -14.22 9.06
N ARG A 148 6.94 -14.59 10.11
CA ARG A 148 7.20 -13.73 11.27
C ARG A 148 8.58 -13.08 11.22
N ASP A 149 9.36 -13.34 10.17
CA ASP A 149 10.72 -12.79 10.01
C ASP A 149 10.70 -11.31 9.57
N VAL A 150 9.52 -10.75 9.28
CA VAL A 150 9.32 -9.35 8.88
C VAL A 150 8.90 -8.50 10.07
N ASP A 151 9.63 -7.41 10.31
CA ASP A 151 9.23 -6.42 11.29
C ASP A 151 8.06 -5.58 10.76
N MET A 152 6.90 -5.79 11.37
CA MET A 152 5.64 -5.16 10.96
C MET A 152 5.46 -3.73 11.49
N LYS A 153 6.43 -3.16 12.22
CA LYS A 153 6.25 -1.90 12.94
C LYS A 153 5.81 -0.75 12.02
N GLU A 154 6.51 -0.55 10.91
CA GLU A 154 6.20 0.53 9.96
C GLU A 154 5.07 0.13 8.99
N ILE A 155 5.14 -1.08 8.45
CA ILE A 155 4.14 -1.61 7.52
C ILE A 155 2.76 -1.67 8.20
N GLY A 156 2.70 -2.21 9.42
CA GLY A 156 1.44 -2.41 10.15
C GLY A 156 0.69 -1.11 10.44
N LYS A 157 1.39 -0.04 10.79
CA LYS A 157 0.78 1.28 11.03
C LYS A 157 0.08 1.81 9.76
N VAL A 158 0.73 1.70 8.62
CA VAL A 158 0.18 2.15 7.33
C VAL A 158 -0.96 1.26 6.89
N MET A 159 -0.80 -0.07 6.97
CA MET A 159 -1.85 -1.03 6.61
C MET A 159 -3.11 -0.85 7.46
N GLU A 160 -2.96 -0.55 8.75
CA GLU A 160 -4.09 -0.24 9.63
C GLU A 160 -4.82 1.03 9.19
N LYS A 161 -4.10 2.08 8.80
CA LYS A 161 -4.72 3.31 8.26
C LYS A 161 -5.44 3.07 6.94
N ILE A 162 -4.87 2.27 6.03
CA ILE A 162 -5.54 1.87 4.80
C ILE A 162 -6.81 1.09 5.13
N ALA A 163 -6.73 0.10 6.01
CA ALA A 163 -7.90 -0.71 6.41
C ALA A 163 -8.98 0.12 7.12
N GLN A 164 -8.61 1.17 7.86
CA GLN A 164 -9.55 2.09 8.50
C GLN A 164 -10.17 3.06 7.50
N GLY A 165 -9.42 3.54 6.52
CA GLY A 165 -9.86 4.50 5.52
C GLY A 165 -11.04 3.99 4.70
N PHE A 166 -11.04 2.73 4.33
CA PHE A 166 -12.18 2.11 3.61
C PHE A 166 -13.39 1.76 4.49
N SER A 167 -13.42 2.19 5.75
CA SER A 167 -14.47 1.80 6.72
C SER A 167 -15.75 2.62 6.67
N GLY A 168 -15.82 3.70 5.89
CA GLY A 168 -16.94 4.66 5.88
C GLY A 168 -18.21 4.14 5.20
N GLU A 169 -18.35 4.41 3.91
CA GLU A 169 -19.54 4.06 3.12
C GLU A 169 -19.50 2.64 2.51
N PHE A 170 -18.34 1.99 2.53
CA PHE A 170 -18.12 0.62 2.06
C PHE A 170 -18.29 -0.46 3.15
N ARG A 171 -19.06 -0.21 4.16
CA ARG A 171 -19.11 -1.07 5.35
C ARG A 171 -19.35 -2.56 5.10
N SER A 172 -20.03 -2.92 4.03
CA SER A 172 -20.29 -4.35 3.74
C SER A 172 -19.12 -5.03 3.01
N GLU A 173 -18.60 -4.39 1.97
CA GLU A 173 -17.56 -4.97 1.12
C GLU A 173 -16.17 -4.88 1.77
N THR A 174 -15.88 -3.77 2.45
CA THR A 174 -14.60 -3.56 3.14
C THR A 174 -14.53 -4.18 4.53
N ASN A 175 -15.68 -4.45 5.17
CA ASN A 175 -15.69 -5.17 6.45
C ASN A 175 -15.12 -6.56 6.35
N GLU A 176 -15.31 -7.26 5.23
CA GLU A 176 -14.72 -8.58 5.01
C GLU A 176 -13.20 -8.52 4.90
N GLY A 177 -12.67 -7.63 4.05
CA GLY A 177 -11.22 -7.42 3.93
C GLY A 177 -10.58 -6.99 5.25
N ARG A 178 -11.24 -6.12 6.00
CA ARG A 178 -10.80 -5.73 7.33
C ARG A 178 -10.83 -6.91 8.32
N GLU A 179 -11.90 -7.71 8.32
CA GLU A 179 -12.00 -8.88 9.18
C GLU A 179 -10.92 -9.91 8.85
N ILE A 180 -10.62 -10.12 7.55
CA ILE A 180 -9.52 -10.94 7.08
C ILE A 180 -8.19 -10.39 7.61
N TYR A 181 -7.91 -9.11 7.42
CA TYR A 181 -6.68 -8.46 7.90
C TYR A 181 -6.48 -8.65 9.40
N GLU A 182 -7.50 -8.33 10.21
CA GLU A 182 -7.41 -8.43 11.66
C GLU A 182 -7.19 -9.89 12.13
N LYS A 183 -7.80 -10.85 11.46
CA LYS A 183 -7.64 -12.28 11.78
C LYS A 183 -6.32 -12.86 11.26
N LEU A 184 -5.78 -12.33 10.16
CA LEU A 184 -4.51 -12.79 9.57
C LEU A 184 -3.29 -12.18 10.27
N LYS A 185 -3.38 -10.91 10.69
CA LYS A 185 -2.31 -10.12 11.34
C LYS A 185 -1.53 -10.89 12.43
N PRO A 186 -2.16 -11.68 13.33
CA PRO A 186 -1.42 -12.44 14.36
C PRO A 186 -0.50 -13.54 13.81
N TYR A 187 -0.71 -13.98 12.58
CA TYR A 187 0.10 -15.03 11.96
C TYR A 187 1.40 -14.50 11.35
N GLY A 188 1.43 -13.23 10.93
CA GLY A 188 2.59 -12.57 10.35
C GLY A 188 2.31 -11.83 9.06
N PHE A 189 3.37 -11.56 8.31
CA PHE A 189 3.31 -10.86 7.03
C PHE A 189 3.18 -11.85 5.86
N PRO A 190 2.23 -11.66 4.93
CA PRO A 190 2.07 -12.55 3.78
C PRO A 190 3.19 -12.34 2.75
N ILE A 191 3.86 -13.43 2.38
CA ILE A 191 4.90 -13.48 1.35
C ILE A 191 4.32 -13.97 0.03
N LEU A 192 3.33 -14.88 0.07
CA LEU A 192 2.62 -15.35 -1.09
C LEU A 192 1.13 -15.40 -0.76
N ILE A 193 0.32 -14.73 -1.57
CA ILE A 193 -1.14 -14.77 -1.49
C ILE A 193 -1.66 -15.38 -2.77
N LYS A 194 -2.58 -16.34 -2.65
CA LYS A 194 -3.40 -16.83 -3.73
C LYS A 194 -4.84 -16.47 -3.44
N ASP A 195 -5.36 -15.50 -4.16
CA ASP A 195 -6.75 -15.08 -4.05
C ASP A 195 -7.60 -15.86 -5.06
N TYR A 196 -8.58 -16.58 -4.57
CA TYR A 196 -9.53 -17.36 -5.39
C TYR A 196 -10.82 -16.60 -5.65
N ALA A 197 -10.90 -15.33 -5.24
CA ALA A 197 -12.06 -14.43 -5.32
C ALA A 197 -13.38 -15.13 -5.11
N SER A 198 -13.35 -15.93 -4.11
CA SER A 198 -14.52 -16.38 -3.38
C SER A 198 -15.62 -17.12 -4.11
N THR A 199 -15.63 -17.29 -5.41
CA THR A 199 -16.86 -17.80 -6.00
C THR A 199 -16.70 -18.92 -7.01
N TYR A 200 -15.53 -19.09 -7.60
CA TYR A 200 -15.44 -19.96 -8.79
C TYR A 200 -14.29 -20.98 -8.75
N GLY A 201 -13.62 -21.07 -7.70
CA GLY A 201 -13.21 -22.25 -6.94
C GLY A 201 -12.06 -23.07 -7.38
N LEU A 202 -11.29 -22.96 -8.45
CA LEU A 202 -10.22 -23.93 -8.72
C LEU A 202 -8.90 -23.32 -9.23
N LYS A 203 -8.90 -22.07 -9.63
CA LYS A 203 -7.68 -21.35 -9.98
C LYS A 203 -7.67 -20.02 -9.23
N PRO A 204 -6.51 -19.61 -8.69
CA PRO A 204 -6.41 -18.27 -8.14
C PRO A 204 -6.67 -17.27 -9.27
N ILE A 205 -7.48 -16.24 -8.99
CA ILE A 205 -7.70 -15.13 -9.90
C ILE A 205 -6.58 -14.13 -9.82
N GLU A 206 -5.91 -14.06 -8.68
CA GLU A 206 -4.73 -13.24 -8.47
C GLU A 206 -3.73 -14.01 -7.62
N VAL A 207 -2.44 -13.87 -7.95
CA VAL A 207 -1.34 -14.37 -7.13
C VAL A 207 -0.39 -13.23 -6.87
N LEU A 208 -0.23 -12.87 -5.60
CA LEU A 208 0.74 -11.87 -5.15
C LEU A 208 1.91 -12.58 -4.49
N GLU A 209 3.12 -12.28 -4.93
CA GLU A 209 4.34 -12.86 -4.39
C GLU A 209 5.37 -11.78 -4.07
N VAL A 210 5.72 -11.65 -2.80
CA VAL A 210 6.78 -10.75 -2.34
C VAL A 210 8.14 -11.33 -2.73
N LYS A 211 8.92 -10.57 -3.48
CA LYS A 211 10.25 -10.95 -3.94
C LYS A 211 11.33 -10.46 -3.00
N LYS A 212 11.16 -9.25 -2.46
CA LYS A 212 12.18 -8.60 -1.62
C LYS A 212 11.53 -7.63 -0.64
N ILE A 213 12.11 -7.53 0.54
CA ILE A 213 11.76 -6.53 1.56
C ILE A 213 13.06 -5.89 2.03
N GLU A 214 13.15 -4.58 1.95
CA GLU A 214 14.32 -3.81 2.36
C GLU A 214 13.93 -2.71 3.36
N LYS A 215 14.62 -2.64 4.48
CA LYS A 215 14.63 -1.44 5.30
C LYS A 215 15.56 -0.41 4.66
N LYS A 216 15.05 0.78 4.39
CA LYS A 216 15.77 1.79 3.64
C LYS A 216 15.44 3.18 4.18
N GLU A 217 16.43 4.05 4.17
CA GLU A 217 16.16 5.48 4.34
C GLU A 217 15.45 6.01 3.09
N LEU A 218 14.26 6.57 3.28
CA LEU A 218 13.47 7.17 2.22
C LEU A 218 13.57 8.69 2.34
N LYS A 219 13.92 9.33 1.22
CA LYS A 219 13.87 10.79 1.13
C LYS A 219 12.42 11.22 0.96
N ASP A 220 12.05 12.35 1.50
CA ASP A 220 10.72 12.95 1.36
C ASP A 220 10.28 13.06 -0.09
N GLU A 221 11.21 13.34 -0.99
CA GLU A 221 10.96 13.48 -2.43
C GLU A 221 10.30 12.23 -3.05
N VAL A 222 10.51 11.05 -2.44
CA VAL A 222 9.85 9.80 -2.87
C VAL A 222 8.33 9.92 -2.82
N PHE A 223 7.80 10.73 -1.90
CA PHE A 223 6.36 10.92 -1.69
C PHE A 223 5.80 12.17 -2.35
N PHE A 224 6.48 12.68 -3.38
CA PHE A 224 6.03 13.81 -4.18
C PHE A 224 6.04 13.47 -5.68
N PRO A 225 5.21 14.15 -6.49
CA PRO A 225 5.30 14.05 -7.95
C PRO A 225 6.69 14.47 -8.43
N PRO A 226 7.22 13.83 -9.48
CA PRO A 226 8.49 14.26 -10.07
C PRO A 226 8.44 15.69 -10.57
N SER A 227 9.57 16.41 -10.48
CA SER A 227 9.69 17.76 -11.03
C SER A 227 9.39 17.75 -12.54
N GLY A 228 8.71 18.79 -13.03
CA GLY A 228 8.34 18.92 -14.43
C GLY A 228 7.07 18.17 -14.86
N TYR A 229 6.38 17.51 -13.95
CA TYR A 229 5.05 16.93 -14.24
C TYR A 229 3.97 18.00 -14.07
N ALA A 230 2.98 17.97 -14.97
CA ALA A 230 1.87 18.91 -14.93
C ALA A 230 0.77 18.43 -13.96
N LYS A 231 0.32 19.31 -13.07
CA LYS A 231 -0.86 19.01 -12.24
C LYS A 231 -2.11 19.17 -13.09
N ILE A 232 -2.91 18.11 -13.18
CA ILE A 232 -4.22 18.16 -13.81
C ILE A 232 -5.31 18.39 -12.76
N ILE A 233 -6.29 19.19 -13.11
CA ILE A 233 -7.49 19.37 -12.28
C ILE A 233 -8.44 18.24 -12.67
N THR A 234 -8.65 17.28 -11.79
CA THR A 234 -9.75 16.32 -11.95
C THR A 234 -11.04 17.09 -11.63
N GLU A 235 -11.72 17.56 -12.65
CA GLU A 235 -13.09 18.03 -12.45
C GLU A 235 -13.89 16.83 -11.94
N SER A 236 -14.51 16.97 -10.78
CA SER A 236 -15.54 16.03 -10.37
C SER A 236 -16.57 15.96 -11.50
N PRO A 237 -16.99 14.79 -11.96
CA PRO A 237 -17.98 14.69 -13.03
C PRO A 237 -19.18 15.56 -12.64
N LYS A 238 -19.43 16.58 -13.47
CA LYS A 238 -20.63 17.42 -13.32
C LYS A 238 -21.85 16.49 -13.29
N ARG A 239 -22.68 16.69 -12.31
CA ARG A 239 -23.92 15.94 -12.05
C ARG A 239 -24.86 15.95 -13.24
#